data_e846dea90b86a2d57e8d8939d2da6658
#
_entry.id   e846dea90b86a2d57e8d8939d2da6658
#
_cell.length_a   1.000
_cell.length_b   1.000
_cell.length_c   1.000
_cell.angle_alpha   90.00
_cell.angle_beta   90.00
_cell.angle_gamma   90.00
#
_symmetry.space_group_name_H-M   'P 1'
#
loop_
_entity.id
_entity.type
_entity.pdbx_description
1 polymer ?
#
loop_
_entity_poly.entity_id
_entity_poly.type
_entity_poly.pdbx_seq_one_letter_code
_entity_poly.pdbx_strand_id
1 'polypeptide(L)'
;MQIEKHTLDNGLTVLLKESRHAPVTTFWVWYRVGSRNEVPGITGIAHYVEHMLFKGSRAFPKEQVHKEIARNGGVRNAYTWLDFTTFFETLPSDRIDLGLRIEADRMVNALFDPEEAALERTVIISERQGAENQPTFLLSEEVVGTAFRVHPYHHETIGDMCDLETISREELWHHYQTYYGPSNAIAVAVGDFDAPSMRARMEELFGPLAARSNPPSVNRPEPPQRGERRLNLEGPGRTAYLQAAYRAPAAKDPDFFPMVILSSILTGASGMSIVAAGPPNRT
;
A
#
# COMPACT_ATOMS: atom_id res chain seq x y z
N MET A 1 -2.01 -16.65 22.56
CA MET A 1 -2.35 -15.24 22.26
C MET A 1 -3.31 -15.23 21.08
N GLN A 2 -4.57 -14.83 21.31
CA GLN A 2 -5.63 -14.93 20.29
C GLN A 2 -5.76 -13.57 19.57
N ILE A 3 -5.99 -13.60 18.25
CA ILE A 3 -6.38 -12.42 17.45
C ILE A 3 -7.90 -12.42 17.44
N GLU A 4 -8.51 -11.30 17.82
CA GLU A 4 -9.94 -11.11 17.68
C GLU A 4 -10.25 -10.53 16.30
N LYS A 5 -11.25 -11.11 15.64
CA LYS A 5 -11.72 -10.65 14.33
C LYS A 5 -13.20 -10.29 14.41
N HIS A 6 -13.52 -9.08 13.99
CA HIS A 6 -14.88 -8.57 13.89
C HIS A 6 -15.11 -8.03 12.48
N THR A 7 -16.37 -7.93 12.08
CA THR A 7 -16.76 -7.25 10.84
C THR A 7 -17.89 -6.30 11.20
N LEU A 8 -17.72 -5.01 10.91
CA LEU A 8 -18.76 -4.00 11.11
C LEU A 8 -19.84 -4.09 10.02
N ASP A 9 -21.02 -3.53 10.28
CA ASP A 9 -22.17 -3.58 9.35
C ASP A 9 -21.85 -2.98 7.97
N ASN A 10 -20.92 -2.01 7.91
CA ASN A 10 -20.45 -1.39 6.68
C ASN A 10 -19.37 -2.21 5.94
N GLY A 11 -19.05 -3.42 6.43
CA GLY A 11 -18.10 -4.35 5.80
C GLY A 11 -16.65 -4.20 6.23
N LEU A 12 -16.31 -3.21 7.08
CA LEU A 12 -14.95 -3.07 7.60
C LEU A 12 -14.57 -4.28 8.45
N THR A 13 -13.47 -4.93 8.09
CA THR A 13 -12.88 -5.99 8.92
C THR A 13 -11.97 -5.37 9.98
N VAL A 14 -12.18 -5.71 11.24
CA VAL A 14 -11.39 -5.24 12.39
C VAL A 14 -10.63 -6.42 12.97
N LEU A 15 -9.33 -6.27 13.15
CA LEU A 15 -8.45 -7.24 13.81
C LEU A 15 -7.81 -6.58 15.04
N LEU A 16 -7.97 -7.21 16.20
CA LEU A 16 -7.44 -6.71 17.46
C LEU A 16 -6.47 -7.73 18.08
N LYS A 17 -5.33 -7.22 18.55
CA LYS A 17 -4.32 -8.00 19.23
C LYS A 17 -3.77 -7.26 20.42
N GLU A 18 -4.20 -7.60 21.62
CA GLU A 18 -3.58 -7.07 22.85
C GLU A 18 -2.14 -7.56 23.01
N SER A 19 -1.25 -6.65 23.35
CA SER A 19 0.16 -6.90 23.67
C SER A 19 0.67 -5.86 24.67
N ARG A 20 0.69 -6.22 25.95
CA ARG A 20 1.00 -5.31 27.05
C ARG A 20 2.49 -5.28 27.43
N HIS A 21 3.38 -5.59 26.46
CA HIS A 21 4.83 -5.60 26.69
C HIS A 21 5.44 -4.19 26.76
N ALA A 22 4.80 -3.23 26.13
CA ALA A 22 5.20 -1.81 26.12
C ALA A 22 3.94 -0.95 26.02
N PRO A 23 3.93 0.28 26.60
CA PRO A 23 2.78 1.19 26.59
C PRO A 23 2.62 1.88 25.23
N VAL A 24 2.59 1.08 24.16
CA VAL A 24 2.48 1.54 22.75
C VAL A 24 1.41 0.76 22.04
N THR A 25 0.70 1.42 21.15
CA THR A 25 -0.25 0.79 20.24
C THR A 25 0.03 1.24 18.82
N THR A 26 0.01 0.28 17.88
CA THR A 26 0.07 0.56 16.45
C THR A 26 -1.30 0.27 15.83
N PHE A 27 -1.75 1.20 15.01
CA PHE A 27 -2.99 1.10 14.27
C PHE A 27 -2.71 1.15 12.78
N TRP A 28 -3.30 0.22 12.02
CA TRP A 28 -3.09 0.07 10.59
C TRP A 28 -4.42 -0.01 9.87
N VAL A 29 -4.52 0.67 8.73
CA VAL A 29 -5.61 0.49 7.78
C VAL A 29 -5.05 -0.02 6.47
N TRP A 30 -5.49 -1.19 6.04
CA TRP A 30 -5.11 -1.86 4.81
C TRP A 30 -6.27 -1.80 3.83
N TYR A 31 -6.06 -1.15 2.70
CA TYR A 31 -7.01 -1.16 1.59
C TYR A 31 -6.59 -2.23 0.57
N ARG A 32 -7.56 -3.02 0.09
CA ARG A 32 -7.32 -4.05 -0.93
C ARG A 32 -7.26 -3.42 -2.31
N VAL A 33 -6.34 -2.51 -2.51
CA VAL A 33 -6.07 -1.78 -3.75
C VAL A 33 -4.58 -1.48 -3.83
N GLY A 34 -3.99 -1.72 -4.99
CA GLY A 34 -2.61 -1.43 -5.32
C GLY A 34 -2.46 -1.37 -6.84
N SER A 35 -1.24 -1.41 -7.34
CA SER A 35 -1.00 -1.24 -8.78
C SER A 35 -1.70 -2.29 -9.63
N ARG A 36 -1.98 -3.48 -9.12
CA ARG A 36 -2.75 -4.50 -9.86
C ARG A 36 -4.18 -4.06 -10.23
N ASN A 37 -4.73 -3.06 -9.56
CA ASN A 37 -6.08 -2.55 -9.81
C ASN A 37 -6.10 -1.45 -10.88
N GLU A 38 -4.94 -1.09 -11.39
CA GLU A 38 -4.75 -0.05 -12.39
C GLU A 38 -4.95 -0.59 -13.80
N VAL A 39 -5.16 0.33 -14.73
CA VAL A 39 -5.26 0.04 -16.16
C VAL A 39 -4.28 0.94 -16.92
N PRO A 40 -3.81 0.55 -18.12
CA PRO A 40 -2.99 1.40 -18.97
C PRO A 40 -3.64 2.78 -19.19
N GLY A 41 -2.86 3.83 -19.08
CA GLY A 41 -3.31 5.22 -19.14
C GLY A 41 -3.42 5.90 -17.77
N ILE A 42 -3.45 5.12 -16.68
CA ILE A 42 -3.49 5.62 -15.30
C ILE A 42 -2.61 4.79 -14.35
N THR A 43 -1.52 4.21 -14.84
CA THR A 43 -0.58 3.48 -13.97
C THR A 43 0.07 4.44 -12.97
N GLY A 44 0.30 3.97 -11.73
CA GLY A 44 0.77 4.81 -10.62
C GLY A 44 -0.33 5.55 -9.86
N ILE A 45 -1.61 5.43 -10.28
CA ILE A 45 -2.70 6.17 -9.63
C ILE A 45 -2.92 5.73 -8.17
N ALA A 46 -2.70 4.47 -7.82
CA ALA A 46 -2.84 3.99 -6.44
C ALA A 46 -1.78 4.64 -5.52
N HIS A 47 -0.54 4.75 -5.98
CA HIS A 47 0.53 5.44 -5.27
C HIS A 47 0.27 6.95 -5.21
N TYR A 48 -0.23 7.54 -6.28
CA TYR A 48 -0.59 8.97 -6.28
C TYR A 48 -1.72 9.26 -5.29
N VAL A 49 -2.74 8.42 -5.21
CA VAL A 49 -3.81 8.55 -4.20
C VAL A 49 -3.25 8.42 -2.78
N GLU A 50 -2.28 7.53 -2.54
CA GLU A 50 -1.59 7.45 -1.24
C GLU A 50 -1.01 8.80 -0.86
N HIS A 51 -0.25 9.46 -1.76
CA HIS A 51 0.31 10.79 -1.55
C HIS A 51 -0.77 11.83 -1.27
N MET A 52 -1.86 11.83 -2.04
CA MET A 52 -2.97 12.77 -1.84
C MET A 52 -3.66 12.59 -0.49
N LEU A 53 -3.69 11.39 0.05
CA LEU A 53 -4.27 11.11 1.37
C LEU A 53 -3.45 11.72 2.53
N PHE A 54 -2.26 12.24 2.28
CA PHE A 54 -1.50 13.06 3.23
C PHE A 54 -1.74 14.57 3.07
N LYS A 55 -2.48 15.00 2.04
CA LYS A 55 -2.70 16.44 1.74
C LYS A 55 -3.89 17.04 2.46
N GLY A 56 -4.50 16.29 3.38
CA GLY A 56 -5.54 16.76 4.27
C GLY A 56 -6.90 16.13 4.04
N SER A 57 -7.68 16.20 5.08
CA SER A 57 -9.07 15.77 5.14
C SER A 57 -9.90 16.83 5.84
N ARG A 58 -11.23 16.65 5.91
CA ARG A 58 -12.13 17.67 6.45
C ARG A 58 -11.79 18.05 7.89
N ALA A 59 -11.49 17.06 8.77
CA ALA A 59 -11.20 17.31 10.18
C ALA A 59 -9.70 17.55 10.44
N PHE A 60 -8.83 17.11 9.54
CA PHE A 60 -7.38 17.17 9.70
C PHE A 60 -6.74 17.86 8.48
N PRO A 61 -6.58 19.19 8.50
CA PRO A 61 -5.91 19.92 7.44
C PRO A 61 -4.48 19.41 7.19
N LYS A 62 -3.99 19.63 5.97
CA LYS A 62 -2.60 19.40 5.59
C LYS A 62 -1.63 19.92 6.66
N GLU A 63 -0.54 19.24 6.88
CA GLU A 63 0.48 19.51 7.90
C GLU A 63 0.06 19.27 9.38
N GLN A 64 -1.22 19.38 9.72
CA GLN A 64 -1.64 19.17 11.13
C GLN A 64 -1.47 17.70 11.54
N VAL A 65 -1.80 16.75 10.68
CA VAL A 65 -1.64 15.32 10.99
C VAL A 65 -0.22 15.00 11.42
N HIS A 66 0.77 15.44 10.64
CA HIS A 66 2.18 15.19 10.99
C HIS A 66 2.58 15.84 12.34
N LYS A 67 2.21 17.11 12.52
CA LYS A 67 2.52 17.86 13.74
C LYS A 67 1.85 17.24 14.97
N GLU A 68 0.58 16.84 14.84
CA GLU A 68 -0.18 16.24 15.96
C GLU A 68 0.37 14.85 16.34
N ILE A 69 0.66 14.00 15.35
CA ILE A 69 1.28 12.69 15.62
C ILE A 69 2.63 12.86 16.33
N ALA A 70 3.51 13.73 15.81
CA ALA A 70 4.82 13.98 16.39
C ALA A 70 4.73 14.59 17.82
N ARG A 71 3.84 15.56 18.05
CA ARG A 71 3.60 16.14 19.38
C ARG A 71 3.11 15.13 20.41
N ASN A 72 2.40 14.11 19.97
CA ASN A 72 1.92 13.02 20.81
C ASN A 72 2.91 11.85 20.90
N GLY A 73 4.17 12.03 20.46
CA GLY A 73 5.22 11.01 20.57
C GLY A 73 5.05 9.84 19.61
N GLY A 74 4.28 10.01 18.55
CA GLY A 74 3.99 8.97 17.58
C GLY A 74 4.82 9.07 16.29
N VAL A 75 4.73 8.01 15.50
CA VAL A 75 5.23 7.93 14.13
C VAL A 75 4.11 7.48 13.22
N ARG A 76 4.14 7.89 11.95
CA ARG A 76 3.20 7.48 10.92
C ARG A 76 3.92 7.24 9.60
N ASN A 77 3.35 6.38 8.80
CA ASN A 77 3.77 6.23 7.40
C ASN A 77 2.64 5.58 6.58
N ALA A 78 2.89 5.43 5.29
CA ALA A 78 2.07 4.65 4.37
C ALA A 78 2.94 4.02 3.30
N TYR A 79 2.42 3.05 2.59
CA TYR A 79 3.03 2.54 1.37
C TYR A 79 2.00 1.83 0.50
N THR A 80 2.19 1.93 -0.80
CA THR A 80 1.44 1.23 -1.83
C THR A 80 2.29 0.11 -2.41
N TRP A 81 1.66 -1.04 -2.62
CA TRP A 81 2.26 -2.19 -3.26
C TRP A 81 1.36 -2.74 -4.37
N LEU A 82 1.72 -3.90 -4.91
CA LEU A 82 0.97 -4.54 -6.00
C LEU A 82 -0.51 -4.80 -5.62
N ASP A 83 -0.76 -5.28 -4.40
CA ASP A 83 -2.07 -5.78 -3.97
C ASP A 83 -2.79 -4.92 -2.93
N PHE A 84 -2.10 -3.96 -2.33
CA PHE A 84 -2.63 -3.17 -1.22
C PHE A 84 -1.98 -1.80 -1.12
N THR A 85 -2.71 -0.89 -0.47
CA THR A 85 -2.22 0.38 0.07
C THR A 85 -2.51 0.40 1.55
N THR A 86 -1.56 0.80 2.38
CA THR A 86 -1.73 0.82 3.83
C THR A 86 -1.24 2.12 4.44
N PHE A 87 -1.90 2.53 5.51
CA PHE A 87 -1.54 3.66 6.37
C PHE A 87 -1.41 3.16 7.80
N PHE A 88 -0.49 3.73 8.55
CA PHE A 88 -0.35 3.36 9.94
C PHE A 88 0.15 4.51 10.82
N GLU A 89 -0.29 4.47 12.07
CA GLU A 89 0.20 5.27 13.18
C GLU A 89 0.63 4.36 14.33
N THR A 90 1.76 4.69 14.93
CA THR A 90 2.21 4.09 16.18
C THR A 90 2.34 5.20 17.20
N LEU A 91 1.61 5.08 18.32
CA LEU A 91 1.50 6.11 19.36
C LEU A 91 1.63 5.47 20.74
N PRO A 92 1.96 6.24 21.79
CA PRO A 92 1.67 5.86 23.16
C PRO A 92 0.20 5.43 23.30
N SER A 93 -0.06 4.38 24.06
CA SER A 93 -1.38 3.74 24.10
C SER A 93 -2.50 4.67 24.57
N ASP A 94 -2.20 5.63 25.44
CA ASP A 94 -3.13 6.68 25.89
C ASP A 94 -3.43 7.74 24.81
N ARG A 95 -2.74 7.70 23.66
CA ARG A 95 -2.85 8.64 22.53
C ARG A 95 -3.35 8.01 21.24
N ILE A 96 -3.57 6.70 21.21
CA ILE A 96 -3.92 5.99 19.97
C ILE A 96 -5.24 6.46 19.35
N ASP A 97 -6.15 7.02 20.14
CA ASP A 97 -7.40 7.60 19.66
C ASP A 97 -7.19 8.66 18.55
N LEU A 98 -6.08 9.38 18.61
CA LEU A 98 -5.72 10.33 17.56
C LEU A 98 -5.55 9.60 16.19
N GLY A 99 -4.84 8.48 16.17
CA GLY A 99 -4.66 7.67 14.95
C GLY A 99 -5.98 7.13 14.42
N LEU A 100 -6.83 6.59 15.30
CA LEU A 100 -8.17 6.11 14.92
C LEU A 100 -9.02 7.20 14.25
N ARG A 101 -9.03 8.42 14.80
CA ARG A 101 -9.79 9.54 14.24
C ARG A 101 -9.25 10.04 12.91
N ILE A 102 -7.92 10.08 12.77
CA ILE A 102 -7.26 10.47 11.52
C ILE A 102 -7.67 9.51 10.40
N GLU A 103 -7.57 8.20 10.66
CA GLU A 103 -7.88 7.21 9.65
C GLU A 103 -9.37 7.13 9.30
N ALA A 104 -10.25 7.30 10.30
CA ALA A 104 -11.69 7.34 10.05
C ALA A 104 -12.08 8.55 9.18
N ASP A 105 -11.50 9.72 9.42
CA ASP A 105 -11.78 10.92 8.60
C ASP A 105 -11.16 10.81 7.21
N ARG A 106 -9.89 10.38 7.11
CA ARG A 106 -9.19 10.18 5.84
C ARG A 106 -9.91 9.21 4.92
N MET A 107 -10.51 8.15 5.47
CA MET A 107 -11.21 7.12 4.71
C MET A 107 -12.38 7.67 3.87
N VAL A 108 -13.02 8.76 4.30
CA VAL A 108 -14.23 9.28 3.65
C VAL A 108 -14.20 10.77 3.31
N ASN A 109 -13.32 11.55 3.92
CA ASN A 109 -13.32 13.01 3.86
C ASN A 109 -12.01 13.61 3.31
N ALA A 110 -11.17 12.85 2.61
CA ALA A 110 -9.97 13.39 1.96
C ALA A 110 -10.35 14.46 0.92
N LEU A 111 -9.55 15.53 0.81
CA LEU A 111 -9.95 16.73 0.08
C LEU A 111 -9.64 16.66 -1.42
N PHE A 112 -8.52 16.10 -1.83
CA PHE A 112 -8.04 16.07 -3.22
C PHE A 112 -8.07 17.47 -3.87
N ASP A 113 -7.45 18.44 -3.18
CA ASP A 113 -7.34 19.79 -3.69
C ASP A 113 -6.60 19.82 -5.04
N PRO A 114 -7.10 20.55 -6.07
CA PRO A 114 -6.49 20.57 -7.40
C PRO A 114 -5.07 21.12 -7.43
N GLU A 115 -4.75 22.15 -6.62
CA GLU A 115 -3.41 22.73 -6.57
C GLU A 115 -2.44 21.75 -5.89
N GLU A 116 -2.88 21.11 -4.81
CA GLU A 116 -2.08 20.05 -4.15
C GLU A 116 -1.85 18.85 -5.08
N ALA A 117 -2.85 18.45 -5.85
CA ALA A 117 -2.68 17.38 -6.83
C ALA A 117 -1.62 17.76 -7.87
N ALA A 118 -1.68 18.97 -8.42
CA ALA A 118 -0.69 19.43 -9.39
C ALA A 118 0.74 19.49 -8.81
N LEU A 119 0.89 19.96 -7.57
CA LEU A 119 2.17 20.00 -6.87
C LEU A 119 2.71 18.57 -6.61
N GLU A 120 1.86 17.67 -6.14
CA GLU A 120 2.28 16.31 -5.81
C GLU A 120 2.66 15.49 -7.04
N ARG A 121 2.07 15.77 -8.19
CA ARG A 121 2.52 15.20 -9.47
C ARG A 121 4.02 15.43 -9.69
N THR A 122 4.51 16.64 -9.43
CA THR A 122 5.93 16.95 -9.60
C THR A 122 6.82 16.18 -8.62
N VAL A 123 6.31 15.90 -7.42
CA VAL A 123 7.00 15.07 -6.43
C VAL A 123 7.10 13.64 -6.92
N ILE A 124 5.99 13.04 -7.36
CA ILE A 124 5.94 11.65 -7.83
C ILE A 124 6.80 11.47 -9.10
N ILE A 125 6.75 12.42 -10.05
CA ILE A 125 7.62 12.43 -11.23
C ILE A 125 9.09 12.49 -10.81
N SER A 126 9.44 13.29 -9.81
CA SER A 126 10.80 13.37 -9.29
C SER A 126 11.23 12.07 -8.61
N GLU A 127 10.33 11.39 -7.92
CA GLU A 127 10.57 10.06 -7.35
C GLU A 127 10.80 9.02 -8.43
N ARG A 128 9.99 9.02 -9.50
CA ARG A 128 10.16 8.14 -10.65
C ARG A 128 11.53 8.37 -11.30
N GLN A 129 11.90 9.61 -11.59
CA GLN A 129 13.21 9.97 -12.14
C GLN A 129 14.34 9.56 -11.21
N GLY A 130 14.17 9.70 -9.89
CA GLY A 130 15.13 9.23 -8.90
C GLY A 130 15.32 7.71 -8.93
N ALA A 131 14.24 6.95 -9.10
CA ALA A 131 14.29 5.49 -9.24
C ALA A 131 14.99 5.06 -10.54
N GLU A 132 14.73 5.74 -11.64
CA GLU A 132 15.36 5.48 -12.96
C GLU A 132 16.90 5.66 -12.95
N ASN A 133 17.44 6.43 -12.00
CA ASN A 133 18.90 6.52 -11.81
C ASN A 133 19.52 5.24 -11.23
N GLN A 134 18.71 4.26 -10.84
CA GLN A 134 19.19 2.98 -10.31
C GLN A 134 19.10 1.89 -11.40
N PRO A 135 20.24 1.36 -11.89
CA PRO A 135 20.24 0.34 -12.95
C PRO A 135 19.43 -0.91 -12.59
N THR A 136 19.36 -1.26 -11.30
CA THR A 136 18.57 -2.40 -10.80
C THR A 136 17.07 -2.14 -10.88
N PHE A 137 16.61 -0.90 -10.76
CA PHE A 137 15.22 -0.54 -10.94
C PHE A 137 14.79 -0.72 -12.42
N LEU A 138 15.56 -0.15 -13.35
CA LEU A 138 15.30 -0.29 -14.79
C LEU A 138 15.31 -1.76 -15.22
N LEU A 139 16.28 -2.54 -14.72
CA LEU A 139 16.34 -3.97 -15.01
C LEU A 139 15.10 -4.70 -14.45
N SER A 140 14.68 -4.38 -13.22
CA SER A 140 13.49 -4.99 -12.59
C SER A 140 12.22 -4.69 -13.37
N GLU A 141 12.02 -3.45 -13.76
CA GLU A 141 10.87 -3.00 -14.55
C GLU A 141 10.74 -3.79 -15.86
N GLU A 142 11.82 -3.91 -16.61
CA GLU A 142 11.85 -4.65 -17.86
C GLU A 142 11.67 -6.17 -17.67
N VAL A 143 12.27 -6.73 -16.62
CA VAL A 143 12.10 -8.16 -16.28
C VAL A 143 10.65 -8.44 -15.90
N VAL A 144 10.03 -7.60 -15.08
CA VAL A 144 8.62 -7.75 -14.65
C VAL A 144 7.67 -7.58 -15.82
N GLY A 145 7.86 -6.54 -16.66
CA GLY A 145 7.09 -6.32 -17.88
C GLY A 145 7.22 -7.47 -18.89
N THR A 146 8.39 -8.12 -18.94
CA THR A 146 8.61 -9.32 -19.76
C THR A 146 7.99 -10.56 -19.12
N ALA A 147 8.02 -10.69 -17.80
CA ALA A 147 7.49 -11.85 -17.08
C ALA A 147 5.96 -11.89 -17.11
N PHE A 148 5.30 -10.77 -16.96
CA PHE A 148 3.84 -10.64 -17.03
C PHE A 148 3.41 -9.88 -18.27
N ARG A 149 2.63 -10.52 -19.12
CA ARG A 149 2.17 -9.94 -20.38
C ARG A 149 0.74 -9.38 -20.32
N VAL A 150 -0.09 -9.97 -19.47
CA VAL A 150 -1.52 -9.67 -19.38
C VAL A 150 -1.92 -9.28 -17.96
N HIS A 151 -1.35 -9.93 -16.95
CA HIS A 151 -1.64 -9.62 -15.57
C HIS A 151 -1.11 -8.23 -15.21
N PRO A 152 -1.86 -7.39 -14.46
CA PRO A 152 -1.43 -6.04 -14.10
C PRO A 152 -0.13 -5.94 -13.28
N TYR A 153 0.43 -7.06 -12.84
CA TYR A 153 1.78 -7.07 -12.24
C TYR A 153 2.91 -6.71 -13.21
N HIS A 154 2.58 -6.45 -14.49
CA HIS A 154 3.58 -6.12 -15.51
C HIS A 154 4.16 -4.70 -15.42
N HIS A 155 3.62 -3.82 -14.58
CA HIS A 155 4.12 -2.45 -14.39
C HIS A 155 4.49 -2.19 -12.93
N GLU A 156 5.36 -1.23 -12.72
CA GLU A 156 5.83 -0.81 -11.39
C GLU A 156 4.75 0.00 -10.65
N THR A 157 4.76 -0.09 -9.33
CA THR A 157 3.79 0.61 -8.47
C THR A 157 3.84 2.14 -8.61
N ILE A 158 5.01 2.68 -8.95
CA ILE A 158 5.15 4.11 -9.17
C ILE A 158 4.48 4.58 -10.47
N GLY A 159 4.23 3.66 -11.41
CA GLY A 159 3.57 3.95 -12.69
C GLY A 159 4.50 4.42 -13.81
N ASP A 160 3.96 4.43 -15.02
CA ASP A 160 4.66 4.88 -16.22
C ASP A 160 4.69 6.41 -16.29
N MET A 161 5.82 6.97 -16.75
CA MET A 161 6.00 8.43 -16.83
C MET A 161 4.89 9.12 -17.62
N CYS A 162 4.50 8.56 -18.78
CA CYS A 162 3.45 9.14 -19.63
C CYS A 162 2.08 9.19 -18.93
N ASP A 163 1.78 8.23 -18.06
CA ASP A 163 0.54 8.19 -17.30
C ASP A 163 0.60 9.21 -16.16
N LEU A 164 1.72 9.28 -15.43
CA LEU A 164 1.92 10.25 -14.35
C LEU A 164 1.78 11.71 -14.82
N GLU A 165 2.21 12.00 -16.03
CA GLU A 165 2.08 13.34 -16.64
C GLU A 165 0.63 13.73 -16.93
N THR A 166 -0.25 12.75 -17.11
CA THR A 166 -1.61 12.98 -17.62
C THR A 166 -2.74 12.68 -16.61
N ILE A 167 -2.51 11.84 -15.58
CA ILE A 167 -3.52 11.52 -14.56
C ILE A 167 -4.17 12.81 -14.03
N SER A 168 -5.49 12.91 -14.19
CA SER A 168 -6.27 14.06 -13.72
C SER A 168 -6.67 13.93 -12.25
N ARG A 169 -7.01 15.06 -11.64
CA ARG A 169 -7.56 15.11 -10.28
C ARG A 169 -8.88 14.31 -10.18
N GLU A 170 -9.68 14.32 -11.23
CA GLU A 170 -10.95 13.60 -11.32
C GLU A 170 -10.74 12.09 -11.30
N GLU A 171 -9.70 11.59 -11.98
CA GLU A 171 -9.32 10.17 -11.94
C GLU A 171 -8.83 9.77 -10.56
N LEU A 172 -7.99 10.60 -9.91
CA LEU A 172 -7.56 10.38 -8.51
C LEU A 172 -8.77 10.28 -7.57
N TRP A 173 -9.71 11.22 -7.68
CA TRP A 173 -10.93 11.23 -6.89
C TRP A 173 -11.79 10.01 -7.15
N HIS A 174 -11.96 9.63 -8.42
CA HIS A 174 -12.72 8.44 -8.80
C HIS A 174 -12.08 7.16 -8.24
N HIS A 175 -10.77 7.03 -8.34
CA HIS A 175 -10.02 5.90 -7.78
C HIS A 175 -10.18 5.81 -6.25
N TYR A 176 -10.04 6.95 -5.56
CA TYR A 176 -10.29 7.01 -4.12
C TYR A 176 -11.73 6.60 -3.76
N GLN A 177 -12.73 7.12 -4.46
CA GLN A 177 -14.13 6.77 -4.21
C GLN A 177 -14.42 5.29 -4.49
N THR A 178 -13.73 4.70 -5.43
CA THR A 178 -13.92 3.29 -5.82
C THR A 178 -13.32 2.33 -4.80
N TYR A 179 -12.12 2.62 -4.31
CA TYR A 179 -11.34 1.62 -3.58
C TYR A 179 -11.14 1.91 -2.09
N TYR A 180 -11.14 3.17 -1.66
CA TYR A 180 -10.82 3.56 -0.28
C TYR A 180 -12.09 3.74 0.55
N GLY A 181 -12.67 2.64 0.99
CA GLY A 181 -13.86 2.64 1.84
C GLY A 181 -13.91 1.44 2.78
N PRO A 182 -14.83 1.46 3.77
CA PRO A 182 -14.90 0.42 4.81
C PRO A 182 -14.98 -1.00 4.27
N SER A 183 -15.83 -1.24 3.26
CA SER A 183 -16.04 -2.58 2.68
C SER A 183 -14.81 -3.19 2.02
N ASN A 184 -13.84 -2.34 1.62
CA ASN A 184 -12.58 -2.76 1.00
C ASN A 184 -11.38 -2.67 1.93
N ALA A 185 -11.60 -2.43 3.24
CA ALA A 185 -10.55 -2.18 4.20
C ALA A 185 -10.47 -3.25 5.31
N ILE A 186 -9.28 -3.35 5.88
CA ILE A 186 -9.00 -4.10 7.11
C ILE A 186 -8.30 -3.15 8.08
N ALA A 187 -8.91 -2.90 9.23
CA ALA A 187 -8.33 -2.13 10.30
C ALA A 187 -7.70 -3.05 11.34
N VAL A 188 -6.47 -2.80 11.73
CA VAL A 188 -5.69 -3.67 12.63
C VAL A 188 -5.13 -2.82 13.78
N ALA A 189 -5.44 -3.18 15.01
CA ALA A 189 -4.81 -2.61 16.20
C ALA A 189 -4.00 -3.67 16.95
N VAL A 190 -2.75 -3.34 17.24
CA VAL A 190 -1.85 -4.19 18.04
C VAL A 190 -1.16 -3.35 19.10
N GLY A 191 -1.19 -3.77 20.37
CA GLY A 191 -0.52 -3.03 21.44
C GLY A 191 -1.19 -3.12 22.78
N ASP A 192 -0.89 -2.14 23.65
CA ASP A 192 -1.39 -2.07 25.00
C ASP A 192 -2.72 -1.33 25.06
N PHE A 193 -3.80 -2.07 24.94
CA PHE A 193 -5.19 -1.60 25.06
C PHE A 193 -6.07 -2.70 25.64
N ASP A 194 -7.30 -2.35 26.03
CA ASP A 194 -8.37 -3.26 26.38
C ASP A 194 -9.19 -3.55 25.11
N ALA A 195 -9.26 -4.80 24.66
CA ALA A 195 -9.87 -5.15 23.38
C ALA A 195 -11.37 -4.79 23.29
N PRO A 196 -12.22 -5.02 24.32
CA PRO A 196 -13.61 -4.54 24.31
C PRO A 196 -13.73 -3.01 24.11
N SER A 197 -12.92 -2.23 24.82
CA SER A 197 -12.90 -0.76 24.73
C SER A 197 -12.42 -0.29 23.35
N MET A 198 -11.37 -0.89 22.81
CA MET A 198 -10.85 -0.59 21.47
C MET A 198 -11.90 -0.91 20.42
N ARG A 199 -12.56 -2.08 20.51
CA ARG A 199 -13.63 -2.46 19.60
C ARG A 199 -14.78 -1.45 19.63
N ALA A 200 -15.28 -1.10 20.81
CA ALA A 200 -16.36 -0.12 20.95
C ALA A 200 -15.99 1.23 20.34
N ARG A 201 -14.74 1.67 20.54
CA ARG A 201 -14.25 2.91 19.95
C ARG A 201 -14.13 2.85 18.43
N MET A 202 -13.69 1.73 17.88
CA MET A 202 -13.66 1.54 16.43
C MET A 202 -15.09 1.46 15.84
N GLU A 203 -16.02 0.79 16.51
CA GLU A 203 -17.44 0.78 16.12
C GLU A 203 -18.02 2.21 16.11
N GLU A 204 -17.71 3.04 17.12
CA GLU A 204 -18.16 4.43 17.20
C GLU A 204 -17.62 5.28 16.03
N LEU A 205 -16.33 5.15 15.68
CA LEU A 205 -15.68 5.99 14.68
C LEU A 205 -15.90 5.49 13.25
N PHE A 206 -15.83 4.20 13.02
CA PHE A 206 -15.87 3.62 11.68
C PHE A 206 -17.27 3.07 11.31
N GLY A 207 -18.09 2.67 12.30
CA GLY A 207 -19.41 2.12 12.06
C GLY A 207 -20.36 3.05 11.29
N PRO A 208 -20.39 4.37 11.58
CA PRO A 208 -21.23 5.32 10.85
C PRO A 208 -20.76 5.61 9.42
N LEU A 209 -19.55 5.21 9.04
CA LEU A 209 -19.03 5.47 7.69
C LEU A 209 -19.83 4.68 6.66
N ALA A 210 -20.28 5.35 5.61
CA ALA A 210 -21.07 4.72 4.57
C ALA A 210 -20.31 3.60 3.88
N ALA A 211 -20.93 2.44 3.75
CA ALA A 211 -20.41 1.37 2.91
C ALA A 211 -20.33 1.86 1.47
N ARG A 212 -19.23 1.56 0.79
CA ARG A 212 -19.10 1.77 -0.65
C ARG A 212 -19.41 0.47 -1.39
N SER A 213 -19.75 0.58 -2.68
CA SER A 213 -19.89 -0.59 -3.53
C SER A 213 -18.58 -1.38 -3.56
N ASN A 214 -18.67 -2.71 -3.68
CA ASN A 214 -17.47 -3.53 -3.84
C ASN A 214 -16.71 -3.09 -5.09
N PRO A 215 -15.38 -2.87 -4.97
CA PRO A 215 -14.59 -2.48 -6.11
C PRO A 215 -14.55 -3.58 -7.19
N PRO A 216 -14.27 -3.22 -8.45
CA PRO A 216 -14.15 -4.17 -9.53
C PRO A 216 -13.11 -5.25 -9.22
N SER A 217 -13.43 -6.51 -9.50
CA SER A 217 -12.45 -7.59 -9.38
C SER A 217 -11.45 -7.57 -10.53
N VAL A 218 -10.18 -7.76 -10.21
CA VAL A 218 -9.14 -7.95 -11.24
C VAL A 218 -9.23 -9.38 -11.75
N ASN A 219 -9.77 -9.55 -12.96
CA ASN A 219 -9.89 -10.85 -13.62
C ASN A 219 -9.06 -10.86 -14.91
N ARG A 220 -7.75 -10.87 -14.78
CA ARG A 220 -6.79 -10.89 -15.90
C ARG A 220 -5.72 -11.96 -15.64
N PRO A 221 -6.06 -13.26 -15.75
CA PRO A 221 -5.09 -14.32 -15.52
C PRO A 221 -3.97 -14.26 -16.56
N GLU A 222 -2.75 -14.37 -16.10
CA GLU A 222 -1.59 -14.43 -16.97
C GLU A 222 -1.56 -15.78 -17.71
N PRO A 223 -1.45 -15.79 -19.05
CA PRO A 223 -1.36 -17.04 -19.78
C PRO A 223 -0.07 -17.81 -19.46
N PRO A 224 -0.07 -19.14 -19.64
CA PRO A 224 1.12 -19.96 -19.44
C PRO A 224 2.29 -19.48 -20.33
N GLN A 225 3.47 -19.40 -19.74
CA GLN A 225 4.69 -19.13 -20.49
C GLN A 225 5.09 -20.37 -21.31
N ARG A 226 5.35 -20.17 -22.60
CA ARG A 226 5.64 -21.26 -23.54
C ARG A 226 7.13 -21.40 -23.91
N GLY A 227 7.97 -20.55 -23.36
CA GLY A 227 9.40 -20.56 -23.64
C GLY A 227 10.13 -19.55 -22.78
N GLU A 228 11.46 -19.64 -22.80
CA GLU A 228 12.32 -18.66 -22.15
C GLU A 228 12.17 -17.30 -22.83
N ARG A 229 12.26 -16.24 -22.04
CA ARG A 229 12.29 -14.85 -22.50
C ARG A 229 13.59 -14.25 -22.00
N ARG A 230 14.33 -13.60 -22.88
CA ARG A 230 15.58 -12.90 -22.56
C ARG A 230 15.50 -11.46 -23.02
N LEU A 231 16.05 -10.57 -22.21
CA LEU A 231 16.27 -9.19 -22.59
C LEU A 231 17.70 -8.79 -22.20
N ASN A 232 18.27 -7.88 -22.97
CA ASN A 232 19.55 -7.26 -22.68
C ASN A 232 19.33 -5.75 -22.64
N LEU A 233 19.73 -5.13 -21.54
CA LEU A 233 19.70 -3.69 -21.35
C LEU A 233 21.11 -3.14 -21.39
N GLU A 234 21.29 -2.01 -22.03
CA GLU A 234 22.50 -1.22 -22.00
C GLU A 234 22.28 0.01 -21.13
N GLY A 235 23.23 0.31 -20.26
CA GLY A 235 23.16 1.44 -19.34
C GLY A 235 24.54 1.97 -18.98
N PRO A 236 24.62 3.14 -18.35
CA PRO A 236 25.88 3.71 -17.92
C PRO A 236 26.49 2.87 -16.79
N GLY A 237 27.83 2.80 -16.73
CA GLY A 237 28.55 2.13 -15.65
C GLY A 237 29.40 0.94 -16.11
N ARG A 238 30.06 0.29 -15.14
CA ARG A 238 30.96 -0.85 -15.37
C ARG A 238 30.46 -2.14 -14.72
N THR A 239 29.39 -2.08 -13.94
CA THR A 239 28.85 -3.24 -13.23
C THR A 239 27.81 -3.94 -14.12
N ALA A 240 27.99 -5.25 -14.29
CA ALA A 240 26.96 -6.08 -14.93
C ALA A 240 25.95 -6.54 -13.88
N TYR A 241 24.67 -6.42 -14.21
CA TYR A 241 23.56 -6.88 -13.38
C TYR A 241 22.84 -8.04 -14.10
N LEU A 242 22.46 -9.05 -13.34
CA LEU A 242 21.67 -10.17 -13.82
C LEU A 242 20.45 -10.34 -12.92
N GLN A 243 19.28 -10.44 -13.52
CA GLN A 243 18.04 -10.78 -12.83
C GLN A 243 17.33 -11.91 -13.56
N ALA A 244 16.79 -12.87 -12.81
CA ALA A 244 15.99 -13.96 -13.34
C ALA A 244 14.67 -14.03 -12.58
N ALA A 245 13.56 -14.17 -13.31
CA ALA A 245 12.22 -14.33 -12.76
C ALA A 245 11.65 -15.71 -13.11
N TYR A 246 11.10 -16.37 -12.11
CA TYR A 246 10.44 -17.68 -12.25
C TYR A 246 9.00 -17.59 -11.77
N ARG A 247 8.11 -18.34 -12.43
CA ARG A 247 6.73 -18.49 -11.97
C ARG A 247 6.71 -19.21 -10.63
N ALA A 248 5.94 -18.66 -9.71
CA ALA A 248 5.76 -19.20 -8.37
C ALA A 248 4.26 -19.41 -8.07
N PRO A 249 3.92 -20.28 -7.12
CA PRO A 249 2.56 -20.45 -6.65
C PRO A 249 1.97 -19.15 -6.10
N ALA A 250 0.67 -18.96 -6.28
CA ALA A 250 -0.05 -17.85 -5.67
C ALA A 250 -0.08 -17.99 -4.13
N ALA A 251 -0.24 -16.88 -3.41
CA ALA A 251 -0.25 -16.87 -1.94
C ALA A 251 -1.33 -17.77 -1.29
N LYS A 252 -2.39 -18.12 -2.04
CA LYS A 252 -3.45 -19.06 -1.59
C LYS A 252 -3.15 -20.51 -1.96
N ASP A 253 -2.11 -20.77 -2.72
CA ASP A 253 -1.72 -22.12 -3.13
C ASP A 253 -1.04 -22.85 -1.95
N PRO A 254 -1.32 -24.14 -1.73
CA PRO A 254 -0.65 -24.91 -0.67
C PRO A 254 0.87 -24.97 -0.83
N ASP A 255 1.40 -24.84 -2.05
CA ASP A 255 2.83 -24.84 -2.31
C ASP A 255 3.52 -23.49 -2.09
N PHE A 256 2.76 -22.45 -1.70
CA PHE A 256 3.32 -21.10 -1.45
C PHE A 256 4.38 -21.11 -0.34
N PHE A 257 4.06 -21.65 0.83
CA PHE A 257 5.02 -21.69 1.95
C PHE A 257 6.23 -22.56 1.68
N PRO A 258 6.11 -23.78 1.09
CA PRO A 258 7.27 -24.52 0.59
C PRO A 258 8.17 -23.71 -0.34
N MET A 259 7.57 -22.91 -1.25
CA MET A 259 8.34 -22.05 -2.17
C MET A 259 9.05 -20.91 -1.43
N VAL A 260 8.41 -20.30 -0.42
CA VAL A 260 9.05 -19.27 0.43
C VAL A 260 10.27 -19.84 1.15
N ILE A 261 10.16 -21.05 1.70
CA ILE A 261 11.29 -21.74 2.36
C ILE A 261 12.41 -22.03 1.34
N LEU A 262 12.06 -22.55 0.16
CA LEU A 262 13.03 -22.78 -0.91
C LEU A 262 13.77 -21.49 -1.29
N SER A 263 13.03 -20.40 -1.49
CA SER A 263 13.62 -19.09 -1.78
C SER A 263 14.62 -18.68 -0.70
N SER A 264 14.26 -18.86 0.57
CA SER A 264 15.15 -18.53 1.71
C SER A 264 16.40 -19.38 1.77
N ILE A 265 16.32 -20.66 1.40
CA ILE A 265 17.48 -21.55 1.31
C ILE A 265 18.42 -21.09 0.20
N LEU A 266 17.88 -20.67 -0.94
CA LEU A 266 18.67 -20.25 -2.11
C LEU A 266 19.29 -18.85 -1.95
N THR A 267 18.61 -17.93 -1.29
CA THR A 267 19.03 -16.53 -1.14
C THR A 267 19.65 -16.19 0.21
N GLY A 268 19.63 -17.13 1.16
CA GLY A 268 20.04 -16.93 2.55
C GLY A 268 18.91 -16.36 3.42
N ALA A 269 19.12 -16.41 4.76
CA ALA A 269 18.09 -16.03 5.75
C ALA A 269 17.64 -14.56 5.66
N SER A 270 18.42 -13.68 5.07
CA SER A 270 18.06 -12.29 4.80
C SER A 270 16.94 -12.13 3.74
N GLY A 271 16.67 -13.18 2.94
CA GLY A 271 15.58 -13.22 1.97
C GLY A 271 14.21 -13.59 2.58
N MET A 272 14.15 -13.91 3.87
CA MET A 272 12.93 -14.39 4.54
C MET A 272 11.97 -13.27 4.99
N SER A 273 12.14 -12.06 4.54
CA SER A 273 11.13 -11.03 4.80
C SER A 273 9.97 -11.18 3.82
N ILE A 274 8.93 -11.89 4.23
CA ILE A 274 7.61 -11.84 3.57
C ILE A 274 7.08 -10.38 3.54
N VAL A 275 7.68 -9.51 4.34
CA VAL A 275 7.41 -8.07 4.46
C VAL A 275 8.48 -7.22 3.75
N ALA A 276 9.62 -7.78 3.38
CA ALA A 276 10.75 -7.04 2.77
C ALA A 276 10.63 -6.86 1.24
N ALA A 277 9.49 -7.14 0.67
CA ALA A 277 9.16 -6.66 -0.67
C ALA A 277 8.59 -5.22 -0.65
N GLY A 278 8.75 -4.50 0.46
CA GLY A 278 8.55 -3.06 0.52
C GLY A 278 9.75 -2.32 -0.09
N PRO A 279 9.57 -1.09 -0.56
CA PRO A 279 10.67 -0.29 -1.12
C PRO A 279 11.81 -0.20 -0.10
N PRO A 280 13.08 -0.15 -0.56
CA PRO A 280 14.21 -0.04 0.34
C PRO A 280 14.01 1.16 1.27
N ASN A 281 14.22 0.92 2.57
CA ASN A 281 14.13 1.96 3.60
C ASN A 281 14.82 3.24 3.10
N ARG A 282 14.03 4.28 2.89
CA ARG A 282 14.55 5.64 2.71
C ARG A 282 14.92 6.15 4.09
N THR A 283 16.21 6.07 4.43
CA THR A 283 16.80 6.87 5.51
C THR A 283 16.96 8.30 5.05
#